data_9193b39000d48ef415fce6c1294af144
#
_entry.id   9193b39000d48ef415fce6c1294af144
#
_cell.length_a   1.000
_cell.length_b   1.000
_cell.length_c   1.000
_cell.angle_alpha   90.00
_cell.angle_beta   90.00
_cell.angle_gamma   90.00
#
_symmetry.space_group_name_H-M   'P 1'
#
loop_
_entity.id
_entity.type
_entity.pdbx_description
1 polymer ?
#
loop_
_entity_poly.entity_id
_entity_poly.type
_entity_poly.pdbx_seq_one_letter_code
_entity_poly.pdbx_strand_id
1 'polypeptide(L)'
;SGEDAQPFLQGQLSCDVREISLQKAQYGSYCTPKGRMLASFLLWQHHDDCFMQLPASLLASVQKRLSLFVLRSKVQITDASDTWIQMGIAGQHVAALFEEITGLKLSSDQPMHIIHTEKVGILCFSQHRMQLITSTENAPALWERLSQYAKPVGIGCWDWLNIRSGIPIILPETQEAFLPDRKSV
;
A
#
# COMPACT_ATOMS: atom_id res chain seq x y z
N SER A 1 -14.55 -2.14 1.34
CA SER A 1 -15.55 -1.31 2.08
C SER A 1 -16.54 -2.16 2.85
N GLY A 2 -17.29 -1.53 3.79
CA GLY A 2 -18.39 -2.13 4.54
C GLY A 2 -18.14 -2.22 6.04
N GLU A 3 -19.25 -2.31 6.82
CA GLU A 3 -19.24 -2.30 8.29
C GLU A 3 -18.36 -3.42 8.89
N ASP A 4 -18.29 -4.57 8.22
CA ASP A 4 -17.52 -5.73 8.67
C ASP A 4 -16.15 -5.84 7.99
N ALA A 5 -15.67 -4.82 7.25
CA ALA A 5 -14.44 -4.92 6.46
C ALA A 5 -13.20 -5.24 7.33
N GLN A 6 -13.01 -4.54 8.44
CA GLN A 6 -11.86 -4.77 9.31
C GLN A 6 -11.90 -6.13 10.02
N PRO A 7 -13.00 -6.57 10.66
CA PRO A 7 -13.10 -7.93 11.24
C PRO A 7 -12.93 -9.03 10.18
N PHE A 8 -13.49 -8.83 8.99
CA PHE A 8 -13.33 -9.79 7.90
C PHE A 8 -11.86 -9.93 7.49
N LEU A 9 -11.18 -8.82 7.21
CA LEU A 9 -9.77 -8.82 6.84
C LEU A 9 -8.89 -9.40 7.95
N GLN A 10 -9.19 -9.12 9.22
CA GLN A 10 -8.47 -9.71 10.37
C GLN A 10 -8.50 -11.24 10.36
N GLY A 11 -9.60 -11.84 9.91
CA GLY A 11 -9.74 -13.29 9.78
C GLY A 11 -9.07 -13.89 8.54
N GLN A 12 -8.66 -13.07 7.57
CA GLN A 12 -8.12 -13.54 6.29
C GLN A 12 -6.63 -13.26 6.10
N LEU A 13 -6.09 -12.23 6.76
CA LEU A 13 -4.74 -11.74 6.52
C LEU A 13 -3.76 -12.13 7.63
N SER A 14 -2.47 -12.14 7.33
CA SER A 14 -1.42 -12.50 8.29
C SER A 14 -0.99 -11.37 9.21
N CYS A 15 -1.36 -10.13 8.90
CA CYS A 15 -1.06 -8.95 9.72
C CYS A 15 -2.19 -8.64 10.70
N ASP A 16 -1.92 -7.89 11.75
CA ASP A 16 -2.96 -7.40 12.65
C ASP A 16 -3.66 -6.17 12.03
N VAL A 17 -4.80 -6.40 11.39
CA VAL A 17 -5.57 -5.35 10.69
C VAL A 17 -6.07 -4.26 11.65
N ARG A 18 -6.13 -4.51 12.95
CA ARG A 18 -6.52 -3.52 13.96
C ARG A 18 -5.45 -2.45 14.17
N GLU A 19 -4.23 -2.70 13.72
CA GLU A 19 -3.14 -1.72 13.80
C GLU A 19 -3.17 -0.69 12.67
N ILE A 20 -3.90 -0.92 11.57
CA ILE A 20 -4.08 0.10 10.55
C ILE A 20 -5.04 1.19 11.06
N SER A 21 -4.78 2.40 10.62
CA SER A 21 -5.63 3.57 10.91
C SER A 21 -5.51 4.60 9.78
N LEU A 22 -6.21 5.70 9.90
CA LEU A 22 -6.04 6.85 9.01
C LEU A 22 -4.61 7.43 9.00
N GLN A 23 -3.78 7.03 9.96
CA GLN A 23 -2.40 7.52 10.11
C GLN A 23 -1.34 6.43 10.01
N LYS A 24 -1.73 5.16 9.95
CA LYS A 24 -0.79 4.03 9.93
C LYS A 24 -1.17 3.02 8.88
N ALA A 25 -0.24 2.76 7.97
CA ALA A 25 -0.29 1.66 7.02
C ALA A 25 0.54 0.47 7.51
N GLN A 26 0.38 -0.69 6.88
CA GLN A 26 1.08 -1.91 7.27
C GLN A 26 1.31 -2.83 6.08
N TYR A 27 2.45 -3.50 6.05
CA TYR A 27 2.65 -4.64 5.17
C TYR A 27 2.00 -5.90 5.75
N GLY A 28 1.52 -6.76 4.86
CA GLY A 28 0.97 -8.04 5.23
C GLY A 28 1.06 -9.06 4.11
N SER A 29 0.60 -10.27 4.39
CA SER A 29 0.47 -11.31 3.38
C SER A 29 -0.88 -12.01 3.46
N TYR A 30 -1.34 -12.48 2.31
CA TYR A 30 -2.46 -13.38 2.18
C TYR A 30 -1.95 -14.78 1.93
N CYS A 31 -2.39 -15.74 2.71
CA CYS A 31 -1.83 -17.08 2.73
C CYS A 31 -2.87 -18.16 2.45
N THR A 32 -2.40 -19.34 2.02
CA THR A 32 -3.18 -20.57 2.03
C THR A 32 -3.42 -21.03 3.47
N PRO A 33 -4.37 -21.97 3.73
CA PRO A 33 -4.54 -22.58 5.04
C PRO A 33 -3.30 -23.31 5.55
N LYS A 34 -2.35 -23.64 4.66
CA LYS A 34 -1.04 -24.22 5.00
C LYS A 34 0.03 -23.17 5.31
N GLY A 35 -0.33 -21.89 5.36
CA GLY A 35 0.57 -20.77 5.64
C GLY A 35 1.45 -20.33 4.46
N ARG A 36 1.22 -20.84 3.24
CA ARG A 36 1.99 -20.43 2.06
C ARG A 36 1.48 -19.12 1.50
N MET A 37 2.38 -18.18 1.19
CA MET A 37 2.04 -16.85 0.69
C MET A 37 1.43 -16.92 -0.71
N LEU A 38 0.25 -16.34 -0.88
CA LEU A 38 -0.44 -16.15 -2.16
C LEU A 38 -0.22 -14.73 -2.69
N ALA A 39 -0.09 -13.76 -1.79
CA ALA A 39 0.22 -12.38 -2.11
C ALA A 39 0.92 -11.70 -0.92
N SER A 40 1.79 -10.76 -1.21
CA SER A 40 2.22 -9.71 -0.29
C SER A 40 1.51 -8.41 -0.68
N PHE A 41 1.21 -7.57 0.28
CA PHE A 41 0.47 -6.34 0.03
C PHE A 41 0.84 -5.26 1.05
N LEU A 42 0.49 -4.03 0.70
CA LEU A 42 0.44 -2.88 1.57
C LEU A 42 -1.02 -2.58 1.89
N LEU A 43 -1.35 -2.41 3.17
CA LEU A 43 -2.71 -2.17 3.66
C LEU A 43 -2.76 -0.82 4.37
N TRP A 44 -3.76 0.00 4.05
CA TRP A 44 -4.02 1.27 4.72
C TRP A 44 -5.51 1.58 4.75
N GLN A 45 -5.87 2.58 5.55
CA GLN A 45 -7.24 3.07 5.65
C GLN A 45 -7.35 4.45 5.00
N HIS A 46 -8.44 4.68 4.28
CA HIS A 46 -8.83 5.99 3.75
C HIS A 46 -10.33 6.16 3.97
N HIS A 47 -10.71 7.16 4.77
CA HIS A 47 -12.05 7.24 5.35
C HIS A 47 -12.42 5.93 6.07
N ASP A 48 -13.58 5.37 5.76
CA ASP A 48 -14.05 4.11 6.35
C ASP A 48 -13.62 2.86 5.56
N ASP A 49 -12.87 3.04 4.47
CA ASP A 49 -12.47 1.95 3.58
C ASP A 49 -11.04 1.47 3.84
N CYS A 50 -10.84 0.16 3.76
CA CYS A 50 -9.53 -0.46 3.76
C CYS A 50 -9.03 -0.66 2.33
N PHE A 51 -7.87 -0.14 2.02
CA PHE A 51 -7.20 -0.29 0.73
C PHE A 51 -6.08 -1.31 0.82
N MET A 52 -6.03 -2.22 -0.14
CA MET A 52 -4.99 -3.23 -0.28
C MET A 52 -4.28 -3.04 -1.62
N GLN A 53 -3.00 -2.70 -1.57
CA GLN A 53 -2.15 -2.58 -2.76
C GLN A 53 -1.31 -3.85 -2.91
N LEU A 54 -1.42 -4.47 -4.07
CA LEU A 54 -0.68 -5.69 -4.43
C LEU A 54 -0.35 -5.65 -5.94
N PRO A 55 0.52 -6.55 -6.44
CA PRO A 55 0.80 -6.63 -7.88
C PRO A 55 -0.47 -6.84 -8.71
N ALA A 56 -0.63 -6.06 -9.79
CA ALA A 56 -1.80 -6.13 -10.66
C ALA A 56 -2.04 -7.55 -11.22
N SER A 57 -0.97 -8.32 -11.44
CA SER A 57 -1.04 -9.72 -11.89
C SER A 57 -1.73 -10.67 -10.91
N LEU A 58 -1.82 -10.30 -9.62
CA LEU A 58 -2.47 -11.08 -8.58
C LEU A 58 -3.86 -10.55 -8.19
N LEU A 59 -4.22 -9.34 -8.62
CA LEU A 59 -5.43 -8.66 -8.17
C LEU A 59 -6.68 -9.51 -8.37
N ALA A 60 -6.94 -9.96 -9.60
CA ALA A 60 -8.16 -10.73 -9.92
C ALA A 60 -8.25 -12.05 -9.12
N SER A 61 -7.12 -12.75 -8.95
CA SER A 61 -7.08 -14.02 -8.22
C SER A 61 -7.32 -13.82 -6.71
N VAL A 62 -6.71 -12.79 -6.11
CA VAL A 62 -6.86 -12.46 -4.68
C VAL A 62 -8.28 -11.95 -4.41
N GLN A 63 -8.80 -11.03 -5.24
CA GLN A 63 -10.16 -10.52 -5.12
C GLN A 63 -11.19 -11.64 -5.17
N LYS A 64 -11.10 -12.52 -6.20
CA LYS A 64 -11.99 -13.67 -6.34
C LYS A 64 -11.93 -14.58 -5.11
N ARG A 65 -10.73 -14.86 -4.62
CA ARG A 65 -10.54 -15.75 -3.48
C ARG A 65 -11.09 -15.15 -2.18
N LEU A 66 -10.80 -13.88 -1.88
CA LEU A 66 -11.37 -13.19 -0.71
C LEU A 66 -12.90 -13.14 -0.78
N SER A 67 -13.46 -12.87 -1.96
CA SER A 67 -14.92 -12.81 -2.15
C SER A 67 -15.65 -14.11 -1.80
N LEU A 68 -14.99 -15.27 -1.95
CA LEU A 68 -15.56 -16.57 -1.55
C LEU A 68 -15.81 -16.68 -0.03
N PHE A 69 -15.10 -15.90 0.78
CA PHE A 69 -15.18 -15.93 2.23
C PHE A 69 -16.03 -14.81 2.84
N VAL A 70 -16.54 -13.87 2.01
CA VAL A 70 -17.40 -12.77 2.50
C VAL A 70 -18.69 -13.31 3.12
N LEU A 71 -19.31 -14.33 2.52
CA LEU A 71 -20.49 -15.03 3.01
C LEU A 71 -21.60 -14.07 3.48
N ARG A 72 -21.78 -13.95 4.81
CA ARG A 72 -22.80 -13.10 5.45
C ARG A 72 -22.27 -11.76 5.94
N SER A 73 -20.97 -11.50 5.81
CA SER A 73 -20.34 -10.25 6.24
C SER A 73 -20.78 -9.10 5.33
N LYS A 74 -21.02 -7.94 5.90
CA LYS A 74 -21.32 -6.71 5.15
C LYS A 74 -20.03 -6.10 4.60
N VAL A 75 -19.45 -6.78 3.61
CA VAL A 75 -18.19 -6.42 2.97
C VAL A 75 -18.35 -6.40 1.46
N GLN A 76 -17.84 -5.37 0.83
CA GLN A 76 -17.71 -5.26 -0.62
C GLN A 76 -16.23 -5.13 -1.00
N ILE A 77 -15.77 -6.01 -1.89
CA ILE A 77 -14.39 -6.01 -2.41
C ILE A 77 -14.42 -5.55 -3.86
N THR A 78 -13.86 -4.38 -4.12
CA THR A 78 -13.85 -3.75 -5.45
C THR A 78 -12.43 -3.52 -5.92
N ASP A 79 -12.21 -3.62 -7.24
CA ASP A 79 -11.00 -3.14 -7.88
C ASP A 79 -11.08 -1.61 -8.00
N ALA A 80 -10.09 -0.92 -7.44
CA ALA A 80 -9.99 0.53 -7.44
C ALA A 80 -8.83 1.03 -8.34
N SER A 81 -8.24 0.17 -9.16
CA SER A 81 -7.05 0.47 -9.97
C SER A 81 -7.29 1.59 -10.98
N ASP A 82 -8.52 1.72 -11.50
CA ASP A 82 -8.89 2.77 -12.44
C ASP A 82 -9.20 4.12 -11.76
N THR A 83 -9.30 4.13 -10.44
CA THR A 83 -9.68 5.33 -9.67
C THR A 83 -8.47 5.97 -8.98
N TRP A 84 -7.49 5.16 -8.56
CA TRP A 84 -6.38 5.61 -7.75
C TRP A 84 -5.03 5.36 -8.43
N ILE A 85 -4.19 6.39 -8.41
CA ILE A 85 -2.83 6.37 -8.93
C ILE A 85 -1.84 6.44 -7.77
N GLN A 86 -0.79 5.64 -7.85
CA GLN A 86 0.33 5.67 -6.92
C GLN A 86 1.59 6.19 -7.60
N MET A 87 2.28 7.13 -6.95
CA MET A 87 3.54 7.70 -7.41
C MET A 87 4.59 7.54 -6.32
N GLY A 88 5.64 6.78 -6.60
CA GLY A 88 6.76 6.62 -5.68
C GLY A 88 7.78 7.74 -5.84
N ILE A 89 8.28 8.28 -4.72
CA ILE A 89 9.36 9.27 -4.70
C ILE A 89 10.46 8.80 -3.77
N ALA A 90 11.70 8.88 -4.24
CA ALA A 90 12.86 8.53 -3.43
C ALA A 90 14.03 9.48 -3.68
N GLY A 91 14.83 9.75 -2.65
CA GLY A 91 16.01 10.59 -2.74
C GLY A 91 16.26 11.43 -1.49
N GLN A 92 17.33 12.21 -1.50
CA GLN A 92 17.73 13.02 -0.35
C GLN A 92 16.77 14.19 -0.05
N HIS A 93 16.04 14.65 -1.06
CA HIS A 93 15.15 15.82 -0.95
C HIS A 93 13.68 15.46 -0.65
N VAL A 94 13.37 14.18 -0.35
CA VAL A 94 12.00 13.72 -0.10
C VAL A 94 11.38 14.45 1.10
N ALA A 95 12.13 14.68 2.17
CA ALA A 95 11.63 15.39 3.35
C ALA A 95 11.27 16.85 3.04
N ALA A 96 12.09 17.55 2.24
CA ALA A 96 11.80 18.93 1.82
C ALA A 96 10.56 19.00 0.92
N LEU A 97 10.43 18.07 -0.02
CA LEU A 97 9.27 17.98 -0.89
C LEU A 97 8.00 17.64 -0.11
N PHE A 98 8.09 16.77 0.89
CA PHE A 98 6.99 16.47 1.79
C PHE A 98 6.51 17.74 2.53
N GLU A 99 7.45 18.51 3.10
CA GLU A 99 7.13 19.77 3.80
C GLU A 99 6.49 20.79 2.85
N GLU A 100 6.95 20.87 1.62
CA GLU A 100 6.36 21.76 0.59
C GLU A 100 4.93 21.36 0.21
N ILE A 101 4.65 20.04 0.11
CA ILE A 101 3.31 19.54 -0.26
C ILE A 101 2.31 19.69 0.89
N THR A 102 2.74 19.42 2.12
CA THR A 102 1.85 19.27 3.28
C THR A 102 1.88 20.46 4.25
N GLY A 103 2.94 21.27 4.21
CA GLY A 103 3.24 22.26 5.24
C GLY A 103 3.72 21.65 6.58
N LEU A 104 3.95 20.33 6.63
CA LEU A 104 4.35 19.59 7.81
C LEU A 104 5.79 19.09 7.68
N LYS A 105 6.50 18.95 8.80
CA LYS A 105 7.81 18.31 8.79
C LYS A 105 7.65 16.79 8.82
N LEU A 106 8.39 16.11 7.95
CA LEU A 106 8.44 14.65 7.94
C LEU A 106 9.11 14.16 9.23
N SER A 107 8.37 13.40 10.04
CA SER A 107 8.94 12.74 11.20
C SER A 107 9.74 11.51 10.78
N SER A 108 10.99 11.39 11.27
CA SER A 108 11.86 10.24 11.01
C SER A 108 11.47 8.98 11.78
N ASP A 109 10.69 9.15 12.83
CA ASP A 109 10.52 8.14 13.89
C ASP A 109 9.29 7.25 13.68
N GLN A 110 8.52 7.48 12.62
CA GLN A 110 7.29 6.74 12.33
C GLN A 110 7.27 6.21 10.89
N PRO A 111 7.95 5.09 10.60
CA PRO A 111 7.79 4.42 9.32
C PRO A 111 6.34 3.95 9.15
N MET A 112 5.89 3.86 7.90
CA MET A 112 4.52 3.46 7.53
C MET A 112 3.44 4.45 7.98
N HIS A 113 3.83 5.70 8.32
CA HIS A 113 2.89 6.77 8.61
C HIS A 113 2.23 7.25 7.31
N ILE A 114 0.90 7.41 7.33
CA ILE A 114 0.14 7.97 6.22
C ILE A 114 -0.50 9.30 6.65
N ILE A 115 -0.41 10.28 5.78
CA ILE A 115 -1.04 11.59 5.94
C ILE A 115 -2.01 11.80 4.78
N HIS A 116 -3.21 12.21 5.08
CA HIS A 116 -4.22 12.54 4.09
C HIS A 116 -4.38 14.06 3.99
N THR A 117 -4.22 14.58 2.78
CA THR A 117 -4.66 15.93 2.41
C THR A 117 -5.96 15.81 1.62
N GLU A 118 -6.56 16.93 1.22
CA GLU A 118 -7.79 16.91 0.40
C GLU A 118 -7.65 16.14 -0.93
N LYS A 119 -6.44 16.11 -1.51
CA LYS A 119 -6.20 15.58 -2.86
C LYS A 119 -5.21 14.41 -2.91
N VAL A 120 -4.40 14.23 -1.87
CA VAL A 120 -3.28 13.29 -1.90
C VAL A 120 -3.15 12.60 -0.55
N GLY A 121 -3.10 11.27 -0.54
CA GLY A 121 -2.58 10.48 0.55
C GLY A 121 -1.06 10.35 0.41
N ILE A 122 -0.30 10.52 1.48
CA ILE A 122 1.16 10.43 1.48
C ILE A 122 1.58 9.38 2.49
N LEU A 123 2.11 8.28 1.98
CA LEU A 123 2.66 7.20 2.79
C LEU A 123 4.18 7.33 2.89
N CYS A 124 4.68 7.46 4.10
CA CYS A 124 6.09 7.64 4.39
C CYS A 124 6.74 6.31 4.79
N PHE A 125 7.66 5.80 3.98
CA PHE A 125 8.45 4.60 4.29
C PHE A 125 9.70 4.94 5.10
N SER A 126 10.30 6.09 4.79
CA SER A 126 11.49 6.61 5.46
C SER A 126 11.66 8.10 5.14
N GLN A 127 12.67 8.76 5.71
CA GLN A 127 13.04 10.14 5.36
C GLN A 127 13.40 10.34 3.88
N HIS A 128 13.73 9.26 3.18
CA HIS A 128 14.20 9.28 1.79
C HIS A 128 13.27 8.58 0.82
N ARG A 129 12.08 8.15 1.29
CA ARG A 129 11.15 7.39 0.46
C ARG A 129 9.71 7.58 0.90
N MET A 130 8.87 8.01 -0.04
CA MET A 130 7.42 8.13 0.17
C MET A 130 6.65 7.67 -1.08
N GLN A 131 5.39 7.35 -0.88
CA GLN A 131 4.44 7.06 -1.95
C GLN A 131 3.27 8.03 -1.83
N LEU A 132 2.93 8.65 -2.94
CA LEU A 132 1.76 9.51 -3.07
C LEU A 132 0.63 8.69 -3.67
N ILE A 133 -0.56 8.85 -3.12
CA ILE A 133 -1.78 8.17 -3.53
C ILE A 133 -2.81 9.25 -3.86
N THR A 134 -3.28 9.30 -5.09
CA THR A 134 -4.19 10.35 -5.56
C THR A 134 -5.20 9.79 -6.56
N SER A 135 -6.29 10.52 -6.78
CA SER A 135 -7.25 10.15 -7.82
C SER A 135 -6.65 10.32 -9.22
N THR A 136 -7.19 9.57 -10.19
CA THR A 136 -6.82 9.71 -11.61
C THR A 136 -7.03 11.14 -12.12
N GLU A 137 -8.02 11.86 -11.59
CA GLU A 137 -8.31 13.25 -11.94
C GLU A 137 -7.18 14.21 -11.49
N ASN A 138 -6.64 14.02 -10.29
CA ASN A 138 -5.60 14.89 -9.73
C ASN A 138 -4.18 14.47 -10.15
N ALA A 139 -4.00 13.24 -10.64
CA ALA A 139 -2.69 12.67 -10.95
C ALA A 139 -1.88 13.48 -11.97
N PRO A 140 -2.43 14.01 -13.10
CA PRO A 140 -1.65 14.78 -14.06
C PRO A 140 -1.04 16.03 -13.44
N ALA A 141 -1.81 16.83 -12.70
CA ALA A 141 -1.33 18.06 -12.07
C ALA A 141 -0.26 17.76 -11.00
N LEU A 142 -0.46 16.68 -10.24
CA LEU A 142 0.52 16.24 -9.25
C LEU A 142 1.82 15.78 -9.92
N TRP A 143 1.74 15.02 -11.02
CA TRP A 143 2.90 14.56 -11.77
C TRP A 143 3.72 15.72 -12.34
N GLU A 144 3.04 16.71 -12.95
CA GLU A 144 3.68 17.92 -13.48
C GLU A 144 4.44 18.68 -12.39
N ARG A 145 3.80 18.88 -11.23
CA ARG A 145 4.44 19.52 -10.08
C ARG A 145 5.67 18.74 -9.60
N LEU A 146 5.55 17.43 -9.42
CA LEU A 146 6.65 16.57 -8.95
C LEU A 146 7.83 16.55 -9.93
N SER A 147 7.55 16.61 -11.24
CA SER A 147 8.58 16.60 -12.29
C SER A 147 9.47 17.84 -12.27
N GLN A 148 9.09 18.89 -11.56
CA GLN A 148 9.93 20.08 -11.34
C GLN A 148 11.01 19.84 -10.27
N TYR A 149 10.80 18.89 -9.36
CA TYR A 149 11.67 18.60 -8.22
C TYR A 149 12.39 17.25 -8.33
N ALA A 150 11.81 16.32 -9.07
CA ALA A 150 12.31 14.96 -9.17
C ALA A 150 12.40 14.52 -10.63
N LYS A 151 13.44 13.73 -10.95
CA LYS A 151 13.58 13.14 -12.28
C LYS A 151 12.65 11.93 -12.40
N PRO A 152 11.75 11.91 -13.41
CA PRO A 152 10.93 10.73 -13.69
C PRO A 152 11.80 9.51 -14.05
N VAL A 153 11.46 8.37 -13.45
CA VAL A 153 12.12 7.08 -13.69
C VAL A 153 11.08 5.96 -13.81
N GLY A 154 11.48 4.82 -14.37
CA GLY A 154 10.58 3.67 -14.52
C GLY A 154 10.39 2.89 -13.22
N ILE A 155 9.37 2.02 -13.22
CA ILE A 155 8.98 1.16 -12.08
C ILE A 155 10.13 0.29 -11.56
N GLY A 156 11.07 -0.12 -12.43
CA GLY A 156 12.23 -0.92 -12.04
C GLY A 156 13.12 -0.27 -10.97
N CYS A 157 13.15 1.08 -10.91
CA CYS A 157 13.85 1.78 -9.82
C CYS A 157 13.11 1.59 -8.47
N TRP A 158 11.79 1.57 -8.49
CA TRP A 158 10.97 1.32 -7.30
C TRP A 158 11.11 -0.12 -6.82
N ASP A 159 11.12 -1.08 -7.74
CA ASP A 159 11.34 -2.49 -7.44
C ASP A 159 12.72 -2.73 -6.83
N TRP A 160 13.75 -2.08 -7.37
CA TRP A 160 15.08 -2.13 -6.78
C TRP A 160 15.12 -1.57 -5.34
N LEU A 161 14.39 -0.47 -5.06
CA LEU A 161 14.25 0.06 -3.70
C LEU A 161 13.52 -0.90 -2.76
N ASN A 162 12.48 -1.61 -3.24
CA ASN A 162 11.79 -2.65 -2.48
C ASN A 162 12.75 -3.78 -2.11
N ILE A 163 13.51 -4.29 -3.07
CA ILE A 163 14.51 -5.34 -2.85
C ILE A 163 15.53 -4.90 -1.80
N ARG A 164 16.08 -3.70 -1.95
CA ARG A 164 17.06 -3.15 -1.00
C ARG A 164 16.50 -2.95 0.41
N SER A 165 15.23 -2.68 0.52
CA SER A 165 14.53 -2.50 1.81
C SER A 165 14.02 -3.82 2.40
N GLY A 166 14.28 -4.97 1.76
CA GLY A 166 13.82 -6.27 2.20
C GLY A 166 12.29 -6.44 2.11
N ILE A 167 11.62 -5.65 1.27
CA ILE A 167 10.17 -5.72 1.09
C ILE A 167 9.87 -6.83 0.07
N PRO A 168 9.28 -7.97 0.49
CA PRO A 168 8.99 -9.06 -0.41
C PRO A 168 7.80 -8.74 -1.31
N ILE A 169 7.93 -9.04 -2.60
CA ILE A 169 6.84 -8.96 -3.58
C ILE A 169 6.57 -10.37 -4.10
N ILE A 170 5.37 -10.86 -3.84
CA ILE A 170 4.90 -12.14 -4.39
C ILE A 170 4.33 -11.88 -5.79
N LEU A 171 4.79 -12.64 -6.76
CA LEU A 171 4.32 -12.64 -8.14
C LEU A 171 3.67 -14.00 -8.45
N PRO A 172 2.95 -14.16 -9.58
CA PRO A 172 2.32 -15.42 -9.94
C PRO A 172 3.28 -16.62 -9.89
N GLU A 173 4.53 -16.42 -10.32
CA GLU A 173 5.57 -17.47 -10.40
C GLU A 173 6.10 -17.86 -9.01
N THR A 174 5.90 -17.03 -8.00
CA THR A 174 6.41 -17.24 -6.63
C THR A 174 5.31 -17.50 -5.61
N GLN A 175 4.05 -17.58 -6.05
CA GLN A 175 2.95 -17.99 -5.19
C GLN A 175 3.24 -19.37 -4.57
N GLU A 176 2.90 -19.51 -3.29
CA GLU A 176 3.11 -20.72 -2.47
C GLU A 176 4.58 -21.14 -2.26
N ALA A 177 5.55 -20.42 -2.84
CA ALA A 177 6.96 -20.74 -2.64
C ALA A 177 7.46 -20.39 -1.22
N PHE A 178 6.87 -19.37 -0.58
CA PHE A 178 7.35 -18.79 0.67
C PHE A 178 6.33 -18.89 1.81
N LEU A 179 6.86 -18.85 3.04
CA LEU A 179 6.11 -18.66 4.27
C LEU A 179 6.36 -17.23 4.77
N PRO A 180 5.38 -16.54 5.37
CA PRO A 180 5.67 -15.28 6.07
C PRO A 180 6.64 -15.55 7.22
N ASP A 181 7.74 -14.79 7.29
CA ASP A 181 8.62 -14.86 8.44
C ASP A 181 7.99 -14.06 9.60
N ARG A 182 7.76 -14.74 10.72
CA ARG A 182 7.23 -14.12 11.94
C ARG A 182 8.22 -13.13 12.61
N LYS A 183 9.47 -13.10 12.15
CA LYS A 183 10.53 -12.24 12.70
C LYS A 183 10.78 -10.97 11.88
N SER A 184 10.13 -10.84 10.72
CA SER A 184 10.29 -9.72 9.79
C SER A 184 9.10 -8.74 9.84
N VAL A 185 8.56 -8.51 11.01
CA VAL A 185 7.52 -7.50 11.22
C VAL A 185 8.03 -6.44 12.18
#